data_e5104be23ffca2b8b6157d165c07af74
#
_entry.id   e5104be23ffca2b8b6157d165c07af74
#
_cell.length_a   1.000
_cell.length_b   1.000
_cell.length_c   1.000
_cell.angle_alpha   90.00
_cell.angle_beta   90.00
_cell.angle_gamma   90.00
#
_symmetry.space_group_name_H-M   'P 1'
#
loop_
_entity.id
_entity.type
_entity.pdbx_description
1 polymer ?
#
loop_
_entity_poly.entity_id
_entity_poly.type
_entity_poly.pdbx_seq_one_letter_code
_entity_poly.pdbx_strand_id
1 'polypeptide(L)'
;TKEGLMPGIQISTAVRTGPTNTTVRESSQAFFVGKAERGPIDKALLVTSLEDFELKFGNFVSGYYLHSTVEAFFEEGGTQCYVARVEKTSSGTASASASATVPNDLATPSTAITLTADGPGTWANGAAGGLSYTVEVGSVADARALTLYLNGRVIMTTGSCLNTAQMVGKINTHPVASLLVEAVETNPGVYTTPLSMPDINATATNFTGGTIGATAIADAQYTTALGFFLDSLGTGLVAIPEVPSVVTSGAFDAVTTALIAHCNTYSRIAALHGAATDSIATIRGVAQEAQSLENSEHIAVYYPWVSVPTGTVGVNRFIPPSGYVAGARARAHNQVGPHQPGAGIISDGRFVNGVYASVDKTNGDILDADSVNAIRIINNRVRIYGARSCSPDTGNYRYISSQDVVNYVVVQANRALEDVLFSPIDGRGGMFAAIEAHLVAVMEPLRALGALYEAFDVNGRRIDMGYTVKCNNSINPLSQLVNGTVTARVGLRVSSIGDSIQVDIVKSNLTTSVV
;
A
#
# COMPACT_ATOMS: atom_id res chain seq x y z
N THR A 1 8.59 11.74 -56.63
CA THR A 1 9.66 10.81 -57.00
C THR A 1 10.05 9.97 -55.81
N LYS A 2 9.62 8.70 -55.78
CA LYS A 2 10.09 7.72 -54.80
C LYS A 2 11.53 7.35 -55.16
N GLU A 3 12.50 7.81 -54.41
CA GLU A 3 13.84 7.26 -54.47
C GLU A 3 13.81 5.84 -53.91
N GLY A 4 14.28 4.89 -54.70
CA GLY A 4 14.36 3.48 -54.32
C GLY A 4 15.41 3.29 -53.23
N LEU A 5 14.97 2.96 -52.05
CA LEU A 5 15.82 2.49 -50.96
C LEU A 5 16.28 1.06 -51.26
N MET A 6 17.58 0.84 -51.25
CA MET A 6 18.13 -0.52 -51.33
C MET A 6 17.65 -1.37 -50.15
N PRO A 7 17.43 -2.68 -50.35
CA PRO A 7 17.10 -3.58 -49.22
C PRO A 7 18.23 -3.58 -48.19
N GLY A 8 17.92 -3.18 -46.98
CA GLY A 8 18.86 -3.15 -45.89
C GLY A 8 18.15 -2.85 -44.57
N ILE A 9 18.74 -3.26 -43.45
CA ILE A 9 18.21 -2.99 -42.13
C ILE A 9 18.46 -1.52 -41.78
N GLN A 10 17.40 -0.72 -41.66
CA GLN A 10 17.49 0.64 -41.16
C GLN A 10 17.22 0.65 -39.66
N ILE A 11 18.26 0.95 -38.88
CA ILE A 11 18.13 1.18 -37.45
C ILE A 11 17.97 2.69 -37.20
N SER A 12 16.79 3.16 -36.87
CA SER A 12 16.61 4.53 -36.40
C SER A 12 16.76 4.57 -34.90
N THR A 13 17.79 5.24 -34.40
CA THR A 13 17.92 5.58 -32.99
C THR A 13 17.15 6.86 -32.70
N ALA A 14 15.93 6.73 -32.18
CA ALA A 14 15.21 7.84 -31.60
C ALA A 14 15.55 7.92 -30.11
N VAL A 15 16.16 9.00 -29.67
CA VAL A 15 16.28 9.32 -28.25
C VAL A 15 14.88 9.66 -27.77
N ARG A 16 14.22 8.72 -27.12
CA ARG A 16 12.96 8.98 -26.43
C ARG A 16 13.29 9.67 -25.09
N THR A 17 13.17 10.97 -25.04
CA THR A 17 13.01 11.74 -23.80
C THR A 17 11.56 11.61 -23.34
N GLY A 18 11.19 10.43 -22.87
CA GLY A 18 9.98 10.24 -22.07
C GLY A 18 10.34 10.29 -20.59
N PRO A 19 9.37 10.51 -19.68
CA PRO A 19 9.62 10.34 -18.26
C PRO A 19 10.21 8.94 -18.09
N THR A 20 11.32 8.85 -17.37
CA THR A 20 11.84 7.56 -16.90
C THR A 20 10.74 6.93 -16.07
N ASN A 21 9.99 6.03 -16.69
CA ASN A 21 9.13 5.12 -15.95
C ASN A 21 10.08 4.30 -15.09
N THR A 22 10.32 4.75 -13.88
CA THR A 22 10.79 3.88 -12.83
C THR A 22 9.71 2.84 -12.68
N THR A 23 9.96 1.66 -13.21
CA THR A 23 9.07 0.51 -13.06
C THR A 23 8.91 0.30 -11.57
N VAL A 24 7.77 0.73 -11.02
CA VAL A 24 7.44 0.51 -9.63
C VAL A 24 7.43 -1.00 -9.45
N ARG A 25 8.36 -1.51 -8.64
CA ARG A 25 8.37 -2.95 -8.36
C ARG A 25 7.21 -3.23 -7.43
N GLU A 26 6.43 -4.20 -7.77
CA GLU A 26 5.24 -4.57 -7.01
C GLU A 26 5.54 -4.83 -5.53
N SER A 27 6.70 -5.42 -5.22
CA SER A 27 7.15 -5.64 -3.85
C SER A 27 7.40 -4.35 -3.06
N SER A 28 7.47 -3.18 -3.70
CA SER A 28 7.68 -1.88 -3.06
C SER A 28 6.39 -1.21 -2.58
N GLN A 29 5.23 -1.81 -2.80
CA GLN A 29 3.94 -1.28 -2.38
C GLN A 29 3.76 -1.33 -0.86
N ALA A 30 2.92 -0.43 -0.37
CA ALA A 30 2.45 -0.42 1.01
C ALA A 30 0.91 -0.38 1.06
N PHE A 31 0.36 -0.90 2.16
CA PHE A 31 -1.07 -0.97 2.41
C PHE A 31 -1.32 -0.39 3.80
N PHE A 32 -2.11 0.67 3.87
CA PHE A 32 -2.38 1.35 5.13
C PHE A 32 -3.87 1.36 5.45
N VAL A 33 -4.22 0.95 6.67
CA VAL A 33 -5.57 1.07 7.20
C VAL A 33 -5.56 2.11 8.31
N GLY A 34 -6.45 3.08 8.27
CA GLY A 34 -6.50 4.08 9.34
C GLY A 34 -7.60 5.12 9.18
N LYS A 35 -7.57 6.10 10.09
CA LYS A 35 -8.51 7.21 10.13
C LYS A 35 -8.06 8.33 9.21
N ALA A 36 -9.02 8.94 8.50
CA ALA A 36 -8.78 10.10 7.66
C ALA A 36 -9.94 11.11 7.77
N GLU A 37 -9.69 12.35 7.36
CA GLU A 37 -10.69 13.41 7.39
C GLU A 37 -11.92 13.08 6.56
N ARG A 38 -11.72 12.49 5.37
CA ARG A 38 -12.76 12.16 4.39
C ARG A 38 -12.40 10.91 3.59
N GLY A 39 -13.24 10.56 2.62
CA GLY A 39 -13.06 9.46 1.68
C GLY A 39 -13.92 8.24 1.99
N PRO A 40 -13.98 7.28 1.06
CA PRO A 40 -14.81 6.09 1.17
C PRO A 40 -14.36 5.17 2.31
N ILE A 41 -15.32 4.40 2.85
CA ILE A 41 -15.09 3.42 3.92
C ILE A 41 -15.42 1.98 3.48
N ASP A 42 -15.74 1.78 2.22
CA ASP A 42 -16.21 0.54 1.61
C ASP A 42 -15.24 -0.04 0.58
N LYS A 43 -14.14 0.63 0.33
CA LYS A 43 -13.12 0.25 -0.66
C LYS A 43 -11.73 0.79 -0.30
N ALA A 44 -10.71 0.14 -0.84
CA ALA A 44 -9.35 0.66 -0.82
C ALA A 44 -9.07 1.48 -2.08
N LEU A 45 -8.35 2.59 -1.94
CA LEU A 45 -7.94 3.43 -3.06
C LEU A 45 -6.43 3.41 -3.24
N LEU A 46 -5.99 3.36 -4.49
CA LEU A 46 -4.59 3.59 -4.85
C LEU A 46 -4.24 5.08 -4.63
N VAL A 47 -3.10 5.33 -4.03
CA VAL A 47 -2.54 6.65 -3.76
C VAL A 47 -1.11 6.69 -4.31
N THR A 48 -0.81 7.71 -5.12
CA THR A 48 0.46 7.83 -5.86
C THR A 48 1.31 9.04 -5.43
N SER A 49 0.77 9.92 -4.61
CA SER A 49 1.48 11.05 -3.99
C SER A 49 0.75 11.53 -2.74
N LEU A 50 1.38 12.42 -1.96
CA LEU A 50 0.72 13.04 -0.82
C LEU A 50 -0.47 13.89 -1.25
N GLU A 51 -0.33 14.65 -2.34
CA GLU A 51 -1.41 15.48 -2.89
C GLU A 51 -2.60 14.63 -3.36
N ASP A 52 -2.33 13.44 -3.94
CA ASP A 52 -3.37 12.47 -4.31
C ASP A 52 -4.07 11.91 -3.07
N PHE A 53 -3.31 11.66 -1.98
CA PHE A 53 -3.90 11.28 -0.69
C PHE A 53 -4.80 12.39 -0.14
N GLU A 54 -4.31 13.62 -0.09
CA GLU A 54 -5.08 14.76 0.43
C GLU A 54 -6.34 15.03 -0.40
N LEU A 55 -6.28 14.81 -1.71
CA LEU A 55 -7.45 14.91 -2.56
C LEU A 55 -8.52 13.87 -2.18
N LYS A 56 -8.13 12.62 -1.95
CA LYS A 56 -9.03 11.48 -1.68
C LYS A 56 -9.46 11.39 -0.23
N PHE A 57 -8.53 11.60 0.70
CA PHE A 57 -8.70 11.31 2.13
C PHE A 57 -8.66 12.55 3.04
N GLY A 58 -8.35 13.72 2.48
CA GLY A 58 -8.30 14.98 3.21
C GLY A 58 -6.95 15.29 3.85
N ASN A 59 -6.94 16.36 4.62
CA ASN A 59 -5.76 16.92 5.24
C ASN A 59 -5.45 16.25 6.60
N PHE A 60 -4.37 16.70 7.20
CA PHE A 60 -3.99 16.29 8.54
C PHE A 60 -5.06 16.61 9.58
N VAL A 61 -5.43 15.62 10.37
CA VAL A 61 -6.31 15.75 11.54
C VAL A 61 -5.56 15.32 12.79
N SER A 62 -5.56 16.16 13.82
CA SER A 62 -4.89 15.85 15.08
C SER A 62 -5.46 14.59 15.72
N GLY A 63 -4.59 13.67 16.11
CA GLY A 63 -4.97 12.37 16.68
C GLY A 63 -5.24 11.27 15.66
N TYR A 64 -5.11 11.54 14.34
CA TYR A 64 -5.12 10.57 13.27
C TYR A 64 -3.71 10.42 12.70
N TYR A 65 -3.23 9.18 12.60
CA TYR A 65 -1.85 8.93 12.16
C TYR A 65 -1.72 8.59 10.68
N LEU A 66 -2.81 8.24 10.01
CA LEU A 66 -2.79 7.78 8.62
C LEU A 66 -2.16 8.82 7.67
N HIS A 67 -2.59 10.11 7.73
CA HIS A 67 -2.02 11.17 6.90
C HIS A 67 -0.50 11.25 7.07
N SER A 68 -0.03 11.33 8.32
CA SER A 68 1.40 11.46 8.60
C SER A 68 2.21 10.21 8.25
N THR A 69 1.57 9.03 8.30
CA THR A 69 2.17 7.76 7.85
C THR A 69 2.35 7.74 6.34
N VAL A 70 1.35 8.20 5.58
CA VAL A 70 1.42 8.28 4.12
C VAL A 70 2.41 9.37 3.69
N GLU A 71 2.42 10.54 4.36
CA GLU A 71 3.41 11.60 4.18
C GLU A 71 4.84 11.04 4.35
N ALA A 72 5.10 10.39 5.49
CA ALA A 72 6.41 9.78 5.75
C ALA A 72 6.75 8.69 4.71
N PHE A 73 5.79 7.91 4.26
CA PHE A 73 6.00 6.90 3.22
C PHE A 73 6.51 7.50 1.91
N PHE A 74 5.88 8.55 1.40
CA PHE A 74 6.28 9.19 0.15
C PHE A 74 7.60 9.95 0.28
N GLU A 75 7.77 10.72 1.35
CA GLU A 75 8.99 11.48 1.62
C GLU A 75 10.22 10.56 1.83
N GLU A 76 10.03 9.36 2.36
CA GLU A 76 11.08 8.36 2.52
C GLU A 76 11.34 7.52 1.26
N GLY A 77 10.62 7.76 0.18
CA GLY A 77 10.88 7.17 -1.14
C GLY A 77 9.90 6.10 -1.58
N GLY A 78 8.74 6.03 -0.95
CA GLY A 78 7.59 5.29 -1.46
C GLY A 78 7.08 5.90 -2.77
N THR A 79 6.48 5.08 -3.60
CA THR A 79 5.99 5.51 -4.94
C THR A 79 4.50 5.33 -5.10
N GLN A 80 3.92 4.35 -4.43
CA GLN A 80 2.49 4.10 -4.41
C GLN A 80 2.09 3.28 -3.19
N CYS A 81 0.91 3.53 -2.68
CA CYS A 81 0.31 2.73 -1.61
C CYS A 81 -1.20 2.59 -1.83
N TYR A 82 -1.79 1.58 -1.20
CA TYR A 82 -3.23 1.44 -1.10
C TYR A 82 -3.68 1.86 0.29
N VAL A 83 -4.75 2.61 0.35
CA VAL A 83 -5.29 3.14 1.60
C VAL A 83 -6.74 2.71 1.75
N ALA A 84 -7.08 2.13 2.91
CA ALA A 84 -8.44 1.84 3.32
C ALA A 84 -8.77 2.68 4.56
N ARG A 85 -9.80 3.53 4.46
CA ARG A 85 -10.25 4.37 5.56
C ARG A 85 -11.16 3.58 6.49
N VAL A 86 -11.00 3.81 7.78
CA VAL A 86 -11.94 3.32 8.80
C VAL A 86 -12.67 4.49 9.45
N GLU A 87 -13.95 4.27 9.71
CA GLU A 87 -14.80 5.20 10.43
C GLU A 87 -15.83 4.41 11.24
N LYS A 88 -16.43 5.03 12.22
CA LYS A 88 -17.45 4.37 13.02
C LYS A 88 -18.74 4.15 12.23
N THR A 89 -19.14 2.89 12.05
CA THR A 89 -20.31 2.52 11.27
C THR A 89 -21.44 1.86 12.07
N SER A 90 -21.22 1.51 13.35
CA SER A 90 -22.21 0.74 14.10
C SER A 90 -22.32 1.14 15.57
N SER A 91 -23.46 0.85 16.17
CA SER A 91 -23.93 1.04 17.55
C SER A 91 -23.79 2.45 18.14
N GLY A 92 -24.87 3.04 18.54
CA GLY A 92 -25.00 4.42 18.97
C GLY A 92 -25.20 5.35 17.78
N THR A 93 -24.62 6.54 17.80
CA THR A 93 -24.68 7.45 16.63
C THR A 93 -23.64 7.00 15.60
N ALA A 94 -24.07 6.33 14.53
CA ALA A 94 -23.22 5.99 13.41
C ALA A 94 -22.74 7.26 12.68
N SER A 95 -21.59 7.19 12.03
CA SER A 95 -21.18 8.22 11.08
C SER A 95 -22.09 8.21 9.86
N ALA A 96 -22.35 9.38 9.31
CA ALA A 96 -23.20 9.56 8.12
C ALA A 96 -22.52 10.48 7.10
N SER A 97 -22.79 10.21 5.81
CA SER A 97 -22.40 11.10 4.72
C SER A 97 -23.32 12.31 4.65
N ALA A 98 -22.76 13.49 4.37
CA ALA A 98 -23.57 14.66 4.07
C ALA A 98 -24.22 14.52 2.68
N SER A 99 -25.41 15.09 2.52
CA SER A 99 -26.11 15.08 1.25
C SER A 99 -26.78 16.43 0.97
N ALA A 100 -27.10 16.64 -0.30
CA ALA A 100 -27.92 17.76 -0.77
C ALA A 100 -28.86 17.28 -1.86
N THR A 101 -30.07 17.83 -1.90
CA THR A 101 -31.04 17.57 -2.96
C THR A 101 -31.08 18.76 -3.91
N VAL A 102 -31.08 18.47 -5.20
CA VAL A 102 -31.26 19.47 -6.27
C VAL A 102 -32.73 19.37 -6.71
N PRO A 103 -33.59 20.37 -6.40
CA PRO A 103 -34.97 20.37 -6.82
C PRO A 103 -35.08 20.62 -8.34
N ASN A 104 -36.20 20.23 -8.93
CA ASN A 104 -36.57 20.64 -10.28
C ASN A 104 -37.40 21.96 -10.27
N ASP A 105 -37.54 22.59 -11.45
CA ASP A 105 -38.22 23.87 -11.64
C ASP A 105 -39.75 23.72 -11.89
N LEU A 106 -40.36 22.61 -11.46
CA LEU A 106 -41.80 22.45 -11.53
C LEU A 106 -42.52 23.33 -10.49
N ALA A 107 -43.78 23.67 -10.77
CA ALA A 107 -44.64 24.43 -9.85
C ALA A 107 -44.79 23.80 -8.46
N THR A 108 -44.67 22.48 -8.38
CA THR A 108 -44.49 21.71 -7.15
C THR A 108 -43.15 21.00 -7.25
N PRO A 109 -42.05 21.59 -6.71
CA PRO A 109 -40.73 21.04 -6.85
C PRO A 109 -40.60 19.63 -6.25
N SER A 110 -39.92 18.76 -6.97
CA SER A 110 -39.51 17.43 -6.48
C SER A 110 -38.00 17.28 -6.66
N THR A 111 -37.40 16.32 -5.97
CA THR A 111 -35.97 16.08 -6.08
C THR A 111 -35.63 15.55 -7.47
N ALA A 112 -34.81 16.28 -8.20
CA ALA A 112 -34.28 15.90 -9.51
C ALA A 112 -33.04 15.02 -9.36
N ILE A 113 -32.08 15.51 -8.57
CA ILE A 113 -30.80 14.84 -8.32
C ILE A 113 -30.55 14.83 -6.81
N THR A 114 -30.05 13.71 -6.31
CA THR A 114 -29.48 13.60 -4.97
C THR A 114 -27.97 13.58 -5.10
N LEU A 115 -27.29 14.47 -4.38
CA LEU A 115 -25.85 14.55 -4.28
C LEU A 115 -25.45 14.04 -2.90
N THR A 116 -24.61 13.03 -2.82
CA THR A 116 -24.14 12.45 -1.57
C THR A 116 -22.61 12.51 -1.51
N ALA A 117 -22.06 12.96 -0.38
CA ALA A 117 -20.62 12.97 -0.17
C ALA A 117 -20.07 11.52 -0.16
N ASP A 118 -18.94 11.28 -0.85
CA ASP A 118 -18.28 9.96 -0.86
C ASP A 118 -17.57 9.72 0.48
N GLY A 119 -18.29 9.09 1.37
CA GLY A 119 -17.88 8.74 2.73
C GLY A 119 -18.39 9.66 3.83
N PRO A 120 -18.57 9.08 5.03
CA PRO A 120 -19.14 9.76 6.17
C PRO A 120 -18.18 10.78 6.79
N GLY A 121 -18.74 11.70 7.57
CA GLY A 121 -18.00 12.70 8.31
C GLY A 121 -18.60 14.09 8.22
N THR A 122 -18.12 14.99 9.05
CA THR A 122 -18.56 16.40 9.07
C THR A 122 -17.88 17.26 7.99
N TRP A 123 -16.86 16.73 7.32
CA TRP A 123 -16.03 17.44 6.34
C TRP A 123 -16.83 18.02 5.17
N ALA A 124 -17.92 17.35 4.80
CA ALA A 124 -18.76 17.76 3.67
C ALA A 124 -19.90 18.70 4.04
N ASN A 125 -20.12 18.99 5.34
CA ASN A 125 -21.15 19.92 5.76
C ASN A 125 -20.79 21.37 5.33
N GLY A 126 -21.53 21.93 4.40
CA GLY A 126 -21.22 23.20 3.76
C GLY A 126 -21.21 24.40 4.69
N ALA A 127 -21.99 24.38 5.78
CA ALA A 127 -21.98 25.44 6.79
C ALA A 127 -20.60 25.60 7.49
N ALA A 128 -19.77 24.57 7.49
CA ALA A 128 -18.40 24.59 8.04
C ALA A 128 -17.32 24.73 6.95
N GLY A 129 -17.69 25.15 5.73
CA GLY A 129 -16.77 25.23 4.61
C GLY A 129 -16.68 23.95 3.76
N GLY A 130 -17.60 23.00 3.91
CA GLY A 130 -17.60 21.74 3.16
C GLY A 130 -18.12 21.86 1.72
N LEU A 131 -18.92 20.87 1.31
CA LEU A 131 -19.49 20.81 -0.04
C LEU A 131 -20.70 21.72 -0.20
N SER A 132 -20.81 22.34 -1.36
CA SER A 132 -22.00 23.08 -1.79
C SER A 132 -22.12 23.06 -3.31
N TYR A 133 -23.30 23.41 -3.83
CA TYR A 133 -23.54 23.48 -5.26
C TYR A 133 -24.36 24.71 -5.63
N THR A 134 -24.23 25.17 -6.89
CA THR A 134 -25.11 26.13 -7.56
C THR A 134 -25.64 25.52 -8.85
N VAL A 135 -26.80 26.01 -9.30
CA VAL A 135 -27.35 25.71 -10.63
C VAL A 135 -27.61 27.00 -11.37
N GLU A 136 -27.05 27.09 -12.56
CA GLU A 136 -27.15 28.28 -13.41
C GLU A 136 -27.79 27.92 -14.76
N VAL A 137 -28.21 28.95 -15.50
CA VAL A 137 -28.68 28.79 -16.88
C VAL A 137 -27.51 28.35 -17.73
N GLY A 138 -27.68 27.31 -18.55
CA GLY A 138 -26.68 26.86 -19.50
C GLY A 138 -26.51 27.86 -20.67
N SER A 139 -25.45 27.70 -21.45
CA SER A 139 -25.17 28.48 -22.65
C SER A 139 -26.11 28.16 -23.85
N VAL A 140 -26.88 27.07 -23.74
CA VAL A 140 -27.87 26.63 -24.74
C VAL A 140 -29.26 26.79 -24.13
N ALA A 141 -30.26 27.08 -24.97
CA ALA A 141 -31.64 27.21 -24.52
C ALA A 141 -32.08 25.95 -23.75
N ASP A 142 -32.84 26.13 -22.69
CA ASP A 142 -33.35 25.08 -21.79
C ASP A 142 -32.29 24.25 -21.08
N ALA A 143 -31.00 24.54 -21.24
CA ALA A 143 -29.93 23.86 -20.53
C ALA A 143 -29.70 24.44 -19.14
N ARG A 144 -29.18 23.59 -18.24
CA ARG A 144 -28.69 23.96 -16.92
C ARG A 144 -27.22 23.55 -16.75
N ALA A 145 -26.50 24.30 -15.94
CA ALA A 145 -25.14 24.00 -15.54
C ALA A 145 -25.08 23.91 -14.01
N LEU A 146 -24.59 22.79 -13.48
CA LEU A 146 -24.36 22.62 -12.04
C LEU A 146 -22.87 22.80 -11.75
N THR A 147 -22.57 23.61 -10.74
CA THR A 147 -21.20 23.81 -10.24
C THR A 147 -21.10 23.30 -8.80
N LEU A 148 -20.11 22.45 -8.56
CA LEU A 148 -19.76 21.91 -7.24
C LEU A 148 -18.60 22.68 -6.64
N TYR A 149 -18.68 22.93 -5.34
CA TYR A 149 -17.67 23.63 -4.56
C TYR A 149 -17.22 22.81 -3.36
N LEU A 150 -15.95 22.90 -2.99
CA LEU A 150 -15.41 22.46 -1.70
C LEU A 150 -14.68 23.64 -1.06
N ASN A 151 -15.02 23.97 0.17
CA ASN A 151 -14.46 25.14 0.88
C ASN A 151 -14.59 26.45 0.07
N GLY A 152 -15.69 26.62 -0.65
CA GLY A 152 -15.94 27.77 -1.51
C GLY A 152 -15.13 27.81 -2.82
N ARG A 153 -14.30 26.80 -3.09
CA ARG A 153 -13.56 26.68 -4.35
C ARG A 153 -14.27 25.74 -5.31
N VAL A 154 -14.32 26.11 -6.59
CA VAL A 154 -14.91 25.28 -7.64
C VAL A 154 -14.13 23.99 -7.79
N ILE A 155 -14.82 22.84 -7.66
CA ILE A 155 -14.29 21.51 -7.96
C ILE A 155 -14.51 21.20 -9.43
N MET A 156 -15.75 21.42 -9.89
CA MET A 156 -16.13 21.20 -11.27
C MET A 156 -17.37 22.01 -11.65
N THR A 157 -17.56 22.20 -12.95
CA THR A 157 -18.81 22.69 -13.56
C THR A 157 -19.23 21.69 -14.64
N THR A 158 -20.49 21.24 -14.62
CA THR A 158 -20.98 20.29 -15.63
C THR A 158 -21.03 20.92 -17.03
N GLY A 159 -20.99 22.26 -17.12
CA GLY A 159 -21.35 22.97 -18.34
C GLY A 159 -22.81 22.74 -18.71
N SER A 160 -23.22 23.16 -19.89
CA SER A 160 -24.60 23.01 -20.35
C SER A 160 -25.02 21.55 -20.47
N CYS A 161 -26.11 21.20 -19.79
CA CYS A 161 -26.76 19.89 -19.83
C CYS A 161 -28.23 20.07 -20.20
N LEU A 162 -28.75 19.25 -21.10
CA LEU A 162 -30.14 19.29 -21.56
C LEU A 162 -31.05 18.34 -20.78
N ASN A 163 -30.49 17.51 -19.90
CA ASN A 163 -31.24 16.65 -18.99
C ASN A 163 -30.39 16.30 -17.77
N THR A 164 -31.06 15.77 -16.74
CA THR A 164 -30.44 15.38 -15.47
C THR A 164 -29.46 14.22 -15.61
N ALA A 165 -29.72 13.26 -16.52
CA ALA A 165 -28.84 12.13 -16.76
C ALA A 165 -27.45 12.57 -17.28
N GLN A 166 -27.43 13.58 -18.19
CA GLN A 166 -26.15 14.16 -18.64
C GLN A 166 -25.38 14.84 -17.49
N MET A 167 -26.09 15.54 -16.63
CA MET A 167 -25.50 16.23 -15.47
C MET A 167 -24.93 15.21 -14.48
N VAL A 168 -25.68 14.20 -14.11
CA VAL A 168 -25.25 13.09 -13.25
C VAL A 168 -24.06 12.34 -13.86
N GLY A 169 -24.13 12.01 -15.16
CA GLY A 169 -23.03 11.34 -15.86
C GLY A 169 -21.73 12.14 -15.81
N LYS A 170 -21.81 13.48 -16.04
CA LYS A 170 -20.62 14.34 -15.96
C LYS A 170 -20.04 14.44 -14.55
N ILE A 171 -20.87 14.48 -13.51
CA ILE A 171 -20.40 14.49 -12.11
C ILE A 171 -19.67 13.19 -11.79
N ASN A 172 -20.31 12.05 -12.06
CA ASN A 172 -19.79 10.73 -11.68
C ASN A 172 -18.60 10.27 -12.52
N THR A 173 -18.32 10.90 -13.68
CA THR A 173 -17.15 10.62 -14.50
C THR A 173 -16.04 11.66 -14.37
N HIS A 174 -16.27 12.75 -13.64
CA HIS A 174 -15.26 13.79 -13.46
C HIS A 174 -14.12 13.31 -12.55
N PRO A 175 -12.83 13.47 -12.93
CA PRO A 175 -11.70 12.90 -12.19
C PRO A 175 -11.61 13.26 -10.71
N VAL A 176 -12.08 14.47 -10.34
CA VAL A 176 -12.02 14.98 -8.96
C VAL A 176 -13.38 14.86 -8.28
N ALA A 177 -14.47 15.28 -8.95
CA ALA A 177 -15.78 15.31 -8.30
C ALA A 177 -16.28 13.92 -7.92
N SER A 178 -16.04 12.90 -8.75
CA SER A 178 -16.41 11.51 -8.47
C SER A 178 -15.70 10.88 -7.27
N LEU A 179 -14.62 11.50 -6.79
CA LEU A 179 -13.92 11.09 -5.56
C LEU A 179 -14.51 11.73 -4.30
N LEU A 180 -15.38 12.74 -4.48
CA LEU A 180 -15.91 13.55 -3.38
C LEU A 180 -17.43 13.48 -3.28
N VAL A 181 -18.12 13.27 -4.41
CA VAL A 181 -19.58 13.32 -4.51
C VAL A 181 -20.06 12.23 -5.47
N GLU A 182 -21.05 11.48 -5.03
CA GLU A 182 -21.86 10.63 -5.88
C GLU A 182 -23.17 11.36 -6.21
N ALA A 183 -23.52 11.43 -7.49
CA ALA A 183 -24.77 11.99 -7.96
C ALA A 183 -25.71 10.88 -8.42
N VAL A 184 -26.95 10.91 -7.96
CA VAL A 184 -27.99 9.95 -8.35
C VAL A 184 -29.21 10.69 -8.86
N GLU A 185 -29.69 10.32 -10.04
CA GLU A 185 -30.96 10.79 -10.55
C GLU A 185 -32.11 10.15 -9.75
N THR A 186 -32.90 10.96 -9.05
CA THR A 186 -33.92 10.44 -8.11
C THR A 186 -35.16 9.89 -8.83
N ASN A 187 -35.52 10.47 -9.98
CA ASN A 187 -36.65 10.03 -10.80
C ASN A 187 -36.24 9.88 -12.28
N PRO A 188 -35.56 8.80 -12.65
CA PRO A 188 -35.10 8.57 -14.02
C PRO A 188 -36.32 8.53 -14.99
N GLY A 189 -36.23 9.24 -16.12
CA GLY A 189 -37.22 9.23 -17.18
C GLY A 189 -38.37 10.23 -17.04
N VAL A 190 -38.54 10.92 -15.92
CA VAL A 190 -39.57 11.97 -15.72
C VAL A 190 -39.11 13.32 -16.32
N TYR A 191 -37.83 13.51 -16.47
CA TYR A 191 -37.20 14.80 -16.82
C TYR A 191 -36.89 14.92 -18.31
N THR A 192 -37.89 14.76 -19.16
CA THR A 192 -37.74 14.87 -20.62
C THR A 192 -38.19 16.24 -21.16
N THR A 193 -38.74 17.11 -20.32
CA THR A 193 -39.19 18.45 -20.67
C THR A 193 -38.36 19.52 -20.00
N PRO A 194 -38.23 20.75 -20.57
CA PRO A 194 -37.49 21.85 -19.96
C PRO A 194 -37.95 22.17 -18.52
N LEU A 195 -39.24 22.02 -18.24
CA LEU A 195 -39.86 22.29 -16.93
C LEU A 195 -39.50 21.28 -15.82
N SER A 196 -38.78 20.23 -16.14
CA SER A 196 -38.29 19.24 -15.15
C SER A 196 -36.76 19.27 -14.95
N MET A 197 -36.11 20.28 -15.47
CA MET A 197 -34.70 20.53 -15.23
C MET A 197 -34.44 21.03 -13.79
N PRO A 198 -33.25 20.87 -13.28
CA PRO A 198 -32.86 21.46 -11.99
C PRO A 198 -33.21 22.95 -11.91
N ASP A 199 -33.80 23.35 -10.79
CA ASP A 199 -34.15 24.74 -10.52
C ASP A 199 -32.88 25.61 -10.43
N ILE A 200 -32.98 26.84 -10.95
CA ILE A 200 -31.86 27.79 -10.92
C ILE A 200 -31.62 28.24 -9.50
N ASN A 201 -30.45 28.04 -9.00
CA ASN A 201 -30.04 28.47 -7.69
C ASN A 201 -28.65 29.13 -7.76
N ALA A 202 -28.63 30.45 -7.84
CA ALA A 202 -27.38 31.24 -7.84
C ALA A 202 -26.72 31.34 -6.46
N THR A 203 -27.47 31.04 -5.38
CA THR A 203 -26.92 30.99 -4.03
C THR A 203 -26.52 29.55 -3.71
N ALA A 204 -25.28 29.37 -3.29
CA ALA A 204 -24.78 28.02 -3.02
C ALA A 204 -25.64 27.30 -1.96
N THR A 205 -26.15 26.11 -2.31
CA THR A 205 -26.83 25.20 -1.39
C THR A 205 -25.81 24.26 -0.75
N ASN A 206 -25.80 24.21 0.57
CA ASN A 206 -24.87 23.43 1.36
C ASN A 206 -25.31 21.96 1.48
N PHE A 207 -24.33 21.06 1.48
CA PHE A 207 -24.55 19.69 1.94
C PHE A 207 -24.74 19.69 3.47
N THR A 208 -25.57 18.80 3.96
CA THR A 208 -25.93 18.70 5.38
C THR A 208 -26.07 17.23 5.81
N GLY A 209 -26.12 17.01 7.12
CA GLY A 209 -26.38 15.67 7.69
C GLY A 209 -25.14 14.80 7.84
N GLY A 210 -23.96 15.26 7.45
CA GLY A 210 -22.71 14.54 7.70
C GLY A 210 -22.37 14.51 9.18
N THR A 211 -22.04 13.31 9.69
CA THR A 211 -21.68 13.12 11.10
C THR A 211 -20.50 12.18 11.24
N ILE A 212 -19.67 12.41 12.26
CA ILE A 212 -18.68 11.44 12.74
C ILE A 212 -19.30 10.63 13.89
N GLY A 213 -18.96 9.35 13.97
CA GLY A 213 -19.47 8.49 15.04
C GLY A 213 -19.02 8.95 16.41
N ALA A 214 -19.89 8.83 17.43
CA ALA A 214 -19.67 9.34 18.78
C ALA A 214 -18.75 8.47 19.67
N THR A 215 -18.40 7.25 19.27
CA THR A 215 -17.57 6.31 20.05
C THR A 215 -16.37 5.82 19.26
N ALA A 216 -15.43 5.14 19.93
CA ALA A 216 -14.25 4.54 19.31
C ALA A 216 -14.62 3.60 18.14
N ILE A 217 -13.75 3.52 17.15
CA ILE A 217 -13.85 2.56 16.06
C ILE A 217 -13.66 1.15 16.66
N ALA A 218 -14.55 0.23 16.31
CA ALA A 218 -14.45 -1.14 16.78
C ALA A 218 -13.47 -1.96 15.93
N ASP A 219 -12.89 -3.01 16.52
CA ASP A 219 -11.92 -3.90 15.86
C ASP A 219 -12.45 -4.50 14.54
N ALA A 220 -13.75 -4.82 14.50
CA ALA A 220 -14.40 -5.35 13.30
C ALA A 220 -14.30 -4.41 12.08
N GLN A 221 -14.20 -3.10 12.27
CA GLN A 221 -14.07 -2.14 11.18
C GLN A 221 -12.67 -2.16 10.56
N TYR A 222 -11.63 -2.31 11.38
CA TYR A 222 -10.26 -2.52 10.90
C TYR A 222 -10.15 -3.85 10.14
N THR A 223 -10.76 -4.92 10.67
CA THR A 223 -10.81 -6.23 10.01
C THR A 223 -11.52 -6.16 8.66
N THR A 224 -12.65 -5.45 8.59
CA THR A 224 -13.37 -5.22 7.32
C THR A 224 -12.52 -4.44 6.33
N ALA A 225 -11.83 -3.38 6.78
CA ALA A 225 -10.98 -2.56 5.92
C ALA A 225 -9.78 -3.34 5.36
N LEU A 226 -9.19 -4.26 6.12
CA LEU A 226 -8.16 -5.18 5.62
C LEU A 226 -8.68 -6.04 4.46
N GLY A 227 -9.97 -6.43 4.50
CA GLY A 227 -10.61 -7.22 3.44
C GLY A 227 -10.70 -6.51 2.08
N PHE A 228 -10.53 -5.18 2.02
CA PHE A 228 -10.50 -4.44 0.76
C PHE A 228 -9.15 -4.57 0.03
N PHE A 229 -8.12 -5.07 0.69
CA PHE A 229 -6.82 -5.32 0.06
C PHE A 229 -6.79 -6.71 -0.58
N LEU A 230 -7.48 -6.86 -1.71
CA LEU A 230 -7.59 -8.11 -2.46
C LEU A 230 -6.21 -8.66 -2.88
N ASP A 231 -6.15 -9.93 -3.24
CA ASP A 231 -4.96 -10.63 -3.76
C ASP A 231 -4.43 -10.01 -5.06
N SER A 232 -5.34 -9.55 -5.93
CA SER A 232 -5.01 -8.88 -7.20
C SER A 232 -4.13 -7.63 -7.03
N LEU A 233 -4.12 -7.02 -5.84
CA LEU A 233 -3.28 -5.85 -5.55
C LEU A 233 -1.80 -6.22 -5.29
N GLY A 234 -1.49 -7.51 -5.20
CA GLY A 234 -0.13 -8.01 -5.08
C GLY A 234 0.44 -8.01 -3.66
N THR A 235 1.77 -8.11 -3.56
CA THR A 235 2.51 -8.18 -2.30
C THR A 235 2.96 -6.79 -1.83
N GLY A 236 3.31 -6.68 -0.55
CA GLY A 236 3.81 -5.44 0.03
C GLY A 236 3.80 -5.47 1.55
N LEU A 237 4.01 -4.32 2.16
CA LEU A 237 3.97 -4.14 3.61
C LEU A 237 2.60 -3.60 4.02
N VAL A 238 1.98 -4.21 5.02
CA VAL A 238 0.66 -3.79 5.57
C VAL A 238 0.86 -3.23 6.98
N ALA A 239 0.24 -2.09 7.28
CA ALA A 239 0.28 -1.50 8.61
C ALA A 239 -1.03 -0.79 8.98
N ILE A 240 -1.31 -0.74 10.28
CA ILE A 240 -2.43 -0.03 10.89
C ILE A 240 -1.86 0.97 11.90
N PRO A 241 -1.51 2.19 11.47
CA PRO A 241 -0.77 3.14 12.31
C PRO A 241 -1.51 3.58 13.58
N GLU A 242 -2.83 3.56 13.59
CA GLU A 242 -3.62 3.94 14.76
C GLU A 242 -3.67 2.89 15.87
N VAL A 243 -3.33 1.64 15.56
CA VAL A 243 -3.50 0.52 16.49
C VAL A 243 -2.14 -0.05 16.85
N PRO A 244 -1.59 0.29 18.02
CA PRO A 244 -0.39 -0.38 18.53
C PRO A 244 -0.72 -1.84 18.85
N SER A 245 0.19 -2.74 18.52
CA SER A 245 0.07 -4.17 18.83
C SER A 245 0.21 -4.40 20.33
N VAL A 246 -0.80 -4.97 20.94
CA VAL A 246 -0.86 -5.23 22.38
C VAL A 246 -1.00 -6.73 22.63
N VAL A 247 -0.21 -7.25 23.56
CA VAL A 247 -0.30 -8.63 24.05
C VAL A 247 -0.96 -8.62 25.42
N THR A 248 -2.08 -9.31 25.54
CA THR A 248 -2.80 -9.48 26.80
C THR A 248 -3.01 -10.96 27.06
N SER A 249 -2.55 -11.44 28.22
CA SER A 249 -2.66 -12.86 28.62
C SER A 249 -2.08 -13.85 27.61
N GLY A 250 -0.99 -13.47 26.92
CA GLY A 250 -0.32 -14.34 25.93
C GLY A 250 -1.07 -14.44 24.59
N ALA A 251 -1.79 -13.39 24.21
CA ALA A 251 -2.43 -13.30 22.89
C ALA A 251 -2.48 -11.86 22.39
N PHE A 252 -2.39 -11.69 21.08
CA PHE A 252 -2.61 -10.39 20.43
C PHE A 252 -4.07 -9.94 20.52
N ASP A 253 -4.26 -8.62 20.47
CA ASP A 253 -5.57 -8.02 20.22
C ASP A 253 -6.16 -8.48 18.87
N ALA A 254 -7.48 -8.33 18.72
CA ALA A 254 -8.20 -8.81 17.54
C ALA A 254 -7.75 -8.14 16.22
N VAL A 255 -7.35 -6.87 16.27
CA VAL A 255 -6.89 -6.13 15.06
C VAL A 255 -5.53 -6.63 14.62
N THR A 256 -4.58 -6.79 15.55
CA THR A 256 -3.25 -7.34 15.26
C THR A 256 -3.35 -8.78 14.74
N THR A 257 -4.20 -9.60 15.34
CA THR A 257 -4.47 -10.98 14.86
C THR A 257 -5.02 -10.98 13.43
N ALA A 258 -5.98 -10.10 13.12
CA ALA A 258 -6.55 -9.98 11.78
C ALA A 258 -5.51 -9.48 10.75
N LEU A 259 -4.64 -8.54 11.13
CA LEU A 259 -3.55 -8.05 10.29
C LEU A 259 -2.56 -9.16 9.93
N ILE A 260 -2.14 -9.96 10.92
CA ILE A 260 -1.24 -11.10 10.70
C ILE A 260 -1.88 -12.14 9.79
N ALA A 261 -3.12 -12.54 10.07
CA ALA A 261 -3.87 -13.49 9.25
C ALA A 261 -4.03 -13.02 7.79
N HIS A 262 -4.31 -11.72 7.59
CA HIS A 262 -4.37 -11.12 6.27
C HIS A 262 -3.03 -11.23 5.53
N CYS A 263 -1.92 -10.90 6.19
CA CYS A 263 -0.59 -10.95 5.57
C CYS A 263 -0.18 -12.38 5.20
N ASN A 264 -0.49 -13.35 6.04
CA ASN A 264 -0.25 -14.76 5.75
C ASN A 264 -1.06 -15.23 4.52
N THR A 265 -2.33 -14.83 4.44
CA THR A 265 -3.23 -15.24 3.35
C THR A 265 -2.80 -14.66 2.00
N TYR A 266 -2.35 -13.40 1.97
CA TYR A 266 -2.09 -12.66 0.74
C TYR A 266 -0.60 -12.45 0.44
N SER A 267 0.29 -13.22 1.07
CA SER A 267 1.76 -13.14 0.87
C SER A 267 2.28 -11.70 1.04
N ARG A 268 1.97 -11.08 2.18
CA ARG A 268 2.37 -9.72 2.57
C ARG A 268 3.13 -9.72 3.87
N ILE A 269 3.70 -8.58 4.26
CA ILE A 269 4.43 -8.41 5.51
C ILE A 269 3.62 -7.52 6.44
N ALA A 270 3.37 -8.00 7.66
CA ALA A 270 2.78 -7.22 8.74
C ALA A 270 3.85 -6.40 9.45
N ALA A 271 3.74 -5.07 9.42
CA ALA A 271 4.60 -4.19 10.20
C ALA A 271 3.92 -3.85 11.52
N LEU A 272 4.39 -4.44 12.61
CA LEU A 272 3.89 -4.24 13.95
C LEU A 272 4.70 -3.18 14.69
N HIS A 273 4.05 -2.46 15.60
CA HIS A 273 4.67 -1.50 16.51
C HIS A 273 3.89 -1.45 17.81
N GLY A 274 4.55 -1.08 18.90
CA GLY A 274 3.91 -0.80 20.17
C GLY A 274 3.39 0.64 20.28
N ALA A 275 2.87 1.00 21.46
CA ALA A 275 2.54 2.38 21.76
C ALA A 275 3.81 3.25 21.87
N ALA A 276 3.66 4.58 21.70
CA ALA A 276 4.80 5.51 21.79
C ALA A 276 5.58 5.40 23.10
N THR A 277 4.86 5.14 24.21
CA THR A 277 5.39 5.08 25.57
C THR A 277 5.84 3.69 26.00
N ASP A 278 5.74 2.68 25.11
CA ASP A 278 6.12 1.32 25.47
C ASP A 278 7.61 1.21 25.81
N SER A 279 7.88 0.42 26.84
CA SER A 279 9.25 0.06 27.22
C SER A 279 9.84 -1.00 26.29
N ILE A 280 11.16 -1.15 26.33
CA ILE A 280 11.86 -2.24 25.63
C ILE A 280 11.28 -3.61 26.06
N ALA A 281 10.96 -3.80 27.33
CA ALA A 281 10.38 -5.04 27.81
C ALA A 281 9.00 -5.32 27.21
N THR A 282 8.17 -4.29 27.07
CA THR A 282 6.82 -4.41 26.45
C THR A 282 6.92 -4.81 24.99
N ILE A 283 7.76 -4.12 24.22
CA ILE A 283 7.88 -4.41 22.76
C ILE A 283 8.54 -5.77 22.49
N ARG A 284 9.46 -6.21 23.36
CA ARG A 284 10.00 -7.58 23.32
C ARG A 284 8.89 -8.63 23.52
N GLY A 285 7.95 -8.37 24.43
CA GLY A 285 6.78 -9.24 24.62
C GLY A 285 5.92 -9.35 23.35
N VAL A 286 5.74 -8.25 22.60
CA VAL A 286 5.08 -8.27 21.30
C VAL A 286 5.81 -9.16 20.29
N ALA A 287 7.14 -9.06 20.24
CA ALA A 287 7.94 -9.87 19.32
C ALA A 287 7.99 -11.36 19.72
N GLN A 288 8.07 -11.65 21.02
CA GLN A 288 8.05 -13.03 21.53
C GLN A 288 6.70 -13.71 21.26
N GLU A 289 5.58 -12.99 21.41
CA GLU A 289 4.27 -13.50 21.02
C GLU A 289 4.21 -13.76 19.52
N ALA A 290 4.72 -12.83 18.68
CA ALA A 290 4.79 -13.01 17.23
C ALA A 290 5.61 -14.26 16.85
N GLN A 291 6.72 -14.54 17.54
CA GLN A 291 7.55 -15.73 17.32
C GLN A 291 6.83 -17.05 17.66
N SER A 292 5.84 -17.00 18.53
CA SER A 292 5.06 -18.19 18.92
C SER A 292 4.04 -18.63 17.87
N LEU A 293 3.74 -17.75 16.91
CA LEU A 293 2.73 -18.00 15.88
C LEU A 293 3.29 -18.81 14.70
N GLU A 294 2.41 -19.57 14.07
CA GLU A 294 2.69 -20.17 12.76
C GLU A 294 2.82 -19.04 11.69
N ASN A 295 3.70 -19.24 10.72
CA ASN A 295 3.99 -18.29 9.63
C ASN A 295 4.47 -16.89 10.13
N SER A 296 5.22 -16.89 11.22
CA SER A 296 5.78 -15.67 11.82
C SER A 296 6.85 -14.97 10.96
N GLU A 297 7.29 -15.59 9.88
CA GLU A 297 8.14 -14.99 8.84
C GLU A 297 7.47 -13.81 8.11
N HIS A 298 6.14 -13.75 8.13
CA HIS A 298 5.37 -12.63 7.61
C HIS A 298 5.27 -11.43 8.57
N ILE A 299 5.89 -11.50 9.76
CA ILE A 299 5.76 -10.49 10.80
C ILE A 299 7.10 -9.79 11.02
N ALA A 300 7.09 -8.47 11.10
CA ALA A 300 8.23 -7.65 11.51
C ALA A 300 7.81 -6.62 12.55
N VAL A 301 8.52 -6.56 13.67
CA VAL A 301 8.26 -5.61 14.77
C VAL A 301 9.28 -4.50 14.74
N TYR A 302 8.83 -3.24 14.89
CA TYR A 302 9.65 -2.04 14.83
C TYR A 302 9.50 -1.17 16.07
N TYR A 303 10.61 -0.61 16.56
CA TYR A 303 10.65 0.24 17.75
C TYR A 303 11.87 1.20 17.67
N PRO A 304 11.76 2.43 18.17
CA PRO A 304 10.60 3.14 18.71
C PRO A 304 9.81 3.93 17.64
N TRP A 305 8.83 4.73 18.09
CA TRP A 305 8.18 5.74 17.28
C TRP A 305 9.20 6.76 16.75
N VAL A 306 8.88 7.39 15.63
CA VAL A 306 9.76 8.33 14.96
C VAL A 306 9.22 9.77 15.03
N SER A 307 10.12 10.73 14.92
CA SER A 307 9.80 12.16 14.92
C SER A 307 9.86 12.72 13.49
N VAL A 308 8.83 13.45 13.11
CA VAL A 308 8.72 14.14 11.81
C VAL A 308 8.42 15.63 11.99
N PRO A 309 8.84 16.49 11.05
CA PRO A 309 8.52 17.92 11.11
C PRO A 309 7.02 18.17 10.90
N THR A 310 6.50 19.27 11.46
CA THR A 310 5.07 19.64 11.37
C THR A 310 4.80 20.76 10.37
N GLY A 311 5.76 21.16 9.56
CA GLY A 311 5.68 22.36 8.72
C GLY A 311 5.93 23.66 9.50
N THR A 312 5.86 23.65 10.83
CA THR A 312 6.28 24.79 11.67
C THR A 312 7.73 24.61 12.09
N VAL A 313 8.56 25.60 11.84
CA VAL A 313 10.00 25.52 12.13
C VAL A 313 10.25 25.19 13.61
N GLY A 314 11.01 24.15 13.87
CA GLY A 314 11.37 23.70 15.21
C GLY A 314 10.30 22.90 15.95
N VAL A 315 9.15 22.65 15.34
CA VAL A 315 8.08 21.84 15.92
C VAL A 315 8.03 20.48 15.23
N ASN A 316 8.20 19.43 16.01
CA ASN A 316 8.10 18.04 15.53
C ASN A 316 6.90 17.35 16.17
N ARG A 317 6.41 16.30 15.50
CA ARG A 317 5.42 15.36 16.05
C ARG A 317 5.97 13.94 16.03
N PHE A 318 5.52 13.12 16.97
CA PHE A 318 5.83 11.71 16.96
C PHE A 318 4.73 10.92 16.25
N ILE A 319 5.16 9.99 15.40
CA ILE A 319 4.28 9.11 14.62
C ILE A 319 4.74 7.66 14.75
N PRO A 320 3.84 6.68 14.51
CA PRO A 320 4.23 5.28 14.40
C PRO A 320 5.27 5.07 13.30
N PRO A 321 6.18 4.10 13.44
CA PRO A 321 7.28 3.91 12.51
C PRO A 321 6.87 3.38 11.13
N SER A 322 5.62 2.91 10.98
CA SER A 322 5.13 2.19 9.80
C SER A 322 5.33 2.94 8.48
N GLY A 323 5.09 4.24 8.42
CA GLY A 323 5.31 5.05 7.21
C GLY A 323 6.79 5.12 6.81
N TYR A 324 7.65 5.39 7.78
CA TYR A 324 9.10 5.41 7.57
C TYR A 324 9.65 4.05 7.11
N VAL A 325 9.24 2.98 7.80
CA VAL A 325 9.65 1.61 7.47
C VAL A 325 9.20 1.22 6.07
N ALA A 326 7.94 1.48 5.74
CA ALA A 326 7.39 1.20 4.42
C ALA A 326 8.11 1.98 3.31
N GLY A 327 8.40 3.28 3.54
CA GLY A 327 9.12 4.14 2.60
C GLY A 327 10.58 3.69 2.39
N ALA A 328 11.30 3.38 3.47
CA ALA A 328 12.66 2.86 3.40
C ALA A 328 12.72 1.51 2.66
N ARG A 329 11.75 0.61 2.94
CA ARG A 329 11.62 -0.68 2.24
C ARG A 329 11.30 -0.47 0.75
N ALA A 330 10.35 0.40 0.43
CA ALA A 330 9.99 0.72 -0.95
C ALA A 330 11.21 1.26 -1.74
N ARG A 331 11.97 2.16 -1.12
CA ARG A 331 13.23 2.68 -1.68
C ARG A 331 14.24 1.57 -1.97
N ALA A 332 14.46 0.67 -1.02
CA ALA A 332 15.36 -0.46 -1.17
C ALA A 332 14.94 -1.39 -2.32
N HIS A 333 13.66 -1.74 -2.36
CA HIS A 333 13.11 -2.61 -3.39
C HIS A 333 13.14 -1.97 -4.79
N ASN A 334 12.87 -0.67 -4.89
CA ASN A 334 12.93 0.04 -6.18
C ASN A 334 14.38 0.18 -6.69
N GLN A 335 15.35 0.40 -5.81
CA GLN A 335 16.74 0.58 -6.20
C GLN A 335 17.46 -0.73 -6.49
N VAL A 336 17.24 -1.75 -5.68
CA VAL A 336 17.99 -3.02 -5.75
C VAL A 336 17.08 -4.20 -6.07
N GLY A 337 16.07 -4.45 -5.24
CA GLY A 337 15.14 -5.56 -5.41
C GLY A 337 14.58 -6.07 -4.09
N PRO A 338 13.65 -7.05 -4.12
CA PRO A 338 12.96 -7.55 -2.93
C PRO A 338 13.89 -8.20 -1.89
N HIS A 339 15.10 -8.61 -2.30
CA HIS A 339 16.10 -9.20 -1.39
C HIS A 339 16.89 -8.14 -0.59
N GLN A 340 16.76 -6.84 -0.92
CA GLN A 340 17.41 -5.76 -0.19
C GLN A 340 16.50 -5.27 0.94
N PRO A 341 16.88 -5.46 2.21
CA PRO A 341 16.09 -4.91 3.31
C PRO A 341 16.15 -3.38 3.34
N GLY A 342 15.07 -2.77 3.78
CA GLY A 342 15.01 -1.33 4.05
C GLY A 342 15.72 -0.95 5.36
N ALA A 343 16.97 -1.39 5.54
CA ALA A 343 17.74 -1.19 6.76
C ALA A 343 19.18 -0.70 6.46
N GLY A 344 19.88 -0.20 7.46
CA GLY A 344 21.22 0.36 7.30
C GLY A 344 21.23 1.71 6.58
N ILE A 345 22.25 1.99 5.76
CA ILE A 345 22.41 3.28 5.06
C ILE A 345 21.25 3.58 4.10
N ILE A 346 20.68 2.56 3.48
CA ILE A 346 19.55 2.75 2.56
C ILE A 346 18.29 3.28 3.27
N SER A 347 18.21 3.09 4.58
CA SER A 347 17.14 3.63 5.42
C SER A 347 17.43 5.00 6.02
N ASP A 348 18.53 5.68 5.66
CA ASP A 348 18.81 7.04 6.18
C ASP A 348 17.57 7.91 6.05
N GLY A 349 17.06 8.39 7.21
CA GLY A 349 15.88 9.23 7.29
C GLY A 349 16.05 10.49 6.45
N ARG A 350 15.12 10.73 5.56
CA ARG A 350 15.03 11.93 4.72
C ARG A 350 14.07 12.95 5.31
N PHE A 351 12.92 12.47 5.73
CA PHE A 351 11.86 13.21 6.38
C PHE A 351 11.88 13.00 7.90
N VAL A 352 12.14 11.76 8.33
CA VAL A 352 12.28 11.41 9.75
C VAL A 352 13.56 12.02 10.32
N ASN A 353 13.43 12.82 11.39
CA ASN A 353 14.51 13.60 11.98
C ASN A 353 14.87 13.19 13.42
N GLY A 354 14.15 12.26 14.04
CA GLY A 354 14.39 11.82 15.41
C GLY A 354 13.61 10.55 15.78
N VAL A 355 13.79 10.12 17.02
CA VAL A 355 13.10 8.98 17.62
C VAL A 355 12.49 9.38 18.96
N TYR A 356 11.38 8.73 19.35
CA TYR A 356 10.73 8.99 20.64
C TYR A 356 11.60 8.53 21.83
N ALA A 357 12.20 7.35 21.71
CA ALA A 357 13.09 6.79 22.71
C ALA A 357 14.45 6.46 22.08
N SER A 358 15.53 6.87 22.75
CA SER A 358 16.88 6.55 22.27
C SER A 358 17.23 5.09 22.58
N VAL A 359 17.72 4.38 21.56
CA VAL A 359 18.18 2.99 21.69
C VAL A 359 19.70 2.97 21.52
N ASP A 360 20.41 2.68 22.59
CA ASP A 360 21.88 2.49 22.56
C ASP A 360 22.26 1.11 21.99
N LYS A 361 23.55 0.82 21.96
CA LYS A 361 24.02 -0.47 21.43
C LYS A 361 23.52 -1.65 22.25
N THR A 362 23.61 -1.57 23.58
CA THR A 362 23.26 -2.67 24.49
C THR A 362 21.75 -3.00 24.38
N ASN A 363 20.92 -1.96 24.40
CA ASN A 363 19.46 -2.13 24.21
C ASN A 363 19.13 -2.59 22.77
N GLY A 364 19.90 -2.16 21.78
CA GLY A 364 19.78 -2.64 20.40
C GLY A 364 20.09 -4.13 20.27
N ASP A 365 21.14 -4.61 20.93
CA ASP A 365 21.52 -6.04 20.94
C ASP A 365 20.42 -6.90 21.63
N ILE A 366 19.81 -6.37 22.70
CA ILE A 366 18.68 -7.02 23.39
C ILE A 366 17.43 -7.10 22.47
N LEU A 367 17.12 -6.03 21.76
CA LEU A 367 16.00 -5.97 20.84
C LEU A 367 16.20 -6.91 19.64
N ASP A 368 17.42 -6.93 19.07
CA ASP A 368 17.74 -7.82 17.94
C ASP A 368 17.65 -9.30 18.31
N ALA A 369 18.02 -9.67 19.56
CA ALA A 369 17.90 -11.04 20.06
C ALA A 369 16.46 -11.56 20.08
N ASP A 370 15.48 -10.67 20.28
CA ASP A 370 14.05 -11.00 20.23
C ASP A 370 13.39 -10.60 18.88
N SER A 371 14.18 -10.40 17.82
CA SER A 371 13.70 -10.04 16.47
C SER A 371 12.96 -8.70 16.39
N VAL A 372 13.25 -7.75 17.26
CA VAL A 372 12.74 -6.38 17.15
C VAL A 372 13.70 -5.54 16.33
N ASN A 373 13.20 -4.91 15.28
CA ASN A 373 13.97 -4.04 14.40
C ASN A 373 14.08 -2.64 15.01
N ALA A 374 15.25 -2.35 15.61
CA ALA A 374 15.49 -1.10 16.29
C ALA A 374 15.69 0.06 15.31
N ILE A 375 15.03 1.21 15.57
CA ILE A 375 15.28 2.47 14.87
C ILE A 375 16.19 3.31 15.76
N ARG A 376 17.37 3.70 15.22
CA ARG A 376 18.44 4.32 15.98
C ARG A 376 18.95 5.58 15.30
N ILE A 377 19.53 6.48 16.07
CA ILE A 377 20.31 7.60 15.53
C ILE A 377 21.76 7.17 15.44
N ILE A 378 22.29 7.06 14.23
CA ILE A 378 23.67 6.68 13.94
C ILE A 378 24.28 7.75 13.03
N ASN A 379 25.41 8.32 13.45
CA ASN A 379 26.08 9.42 12.73
C ASN A 379 25.12 10.58 12.40
N ASN A 380 24.29 10.95 13.38
CA ASN A 380 23.28 12.01 13.28
C ASN A 380 22.18 11.76 12.20
N ARG A 381 21.95 10.50 11.84
CA ARG A 381 20.88 10.07 10.94
C ARG A 381 20.01 9.03 11.62
N VAL A 382 18.70 9.14 11.43
CA VAL A 382 17.77 8.09 11.86
C VAL A 382 17.90 6.93 10.88
N ARG A 383 18.10 5.71 11.41
CA ARG A 383 18.24 4.48 10.61
C ARG A 383 17.47 3.34 11.22
N ILE A 384 16.91 2.51 10.37
CA ILE A 384 16.45 1.17 10.77
C ILE A 384 17.70 0.29 10.88
N TYR A 385 17.96 -0.20 12.09
CA TYR A 385 19.15 -0.98 12.41
C TYR A 385 18.77 -2.40 12.83
N GLY A 386 18.02 -3.08 11.95
CA GLY A 386 17.55 -4.44 12.05
C GLY A 386 16.74 -4.80 10.80
N ALA A 387 16.77 -6.07 10.44
CA ALA A 387 16.04 -6.60 9.28
C ALA A 387 15.45 -7.98 9.61
N ARG A 388 15.07 -8.20 10.88
CA ARG A 388 14.59 -9.47 11.40
C ARG A 388 13.13 -9.68 11.05
N SER A 389 12.78 -10.90 10.63
CA SER A 389 11.44 -11.43 10.76
C SER A 389 11.23 -12.00 12.17
N CYS A 390 10.01 -12.25 12.56
CA CYS A 390 9.72 -12.95 13.82
C CYS A 390 9.80 -14.48 13.69
N SER A 391 10.29 -15.03 12.59
CA SER A 391 10.41 -16.46 12.40
C SER A 391 11.44 -17.09 13.35
N PRO A 392 11.08 -18.18 14.05
CA PRO A 392 12.04 -18.99 14.79
C PRO A 392 12.99 -19.78 13.88
N ASP A 393 12.67 -19.97 12.59
CA ASP A 393 13.55 -20.58 11.60
C ASP A 393 14.63 -19.58 11.13
N THR A 394 15.67 -19.46 11.94
CA THR A 394 16.80 -18.56 11.66
C THR A 394 17.66 -19.03 10.49
N GLY A 395 17.49 -20.26 10.02
CA GLY A 395 18.23 -20.82 8.87
C GLY A 395 17.69 -20.30 7.53
N ASN A 396 16.36 -20.19 7.40
CA ASN A 396 15.70 -19.84 6.15
C ASN A 396 15.04 -18.46 6.18
N TYR A 397 14.42 -18.08 7.29
CA TYR A 397 13.54 -16.90 7.39
C TYR A 397 14.00 -15.89 8.46
N ARG A 398 15.28 -15.90 8.85
CA ARG A 398 15.83 -14.93 9.79
C ARG A 398 15.57 -13.48 9.38
N TYR A 399 15.62 -13.19 8.09
CA TYR A 399 15.50 -11.85 7.55
C TYR A 399 14.18 -11.66 6.81
N ILE A 400 13.57 -10.49 7.01
CA ILE A 400 12.32 -10.12 6.34
C ILE A 400 12.47 -10.11 4.80
N SER A 401 13.67 -9.77 4.31
CA SER A 401 13.97 -9.79 2.87
C SER A 401 13.92 -11.19 2.24
N SER A 402 14.15 -12.25 3.02
CA SER A 402 13.95 -13.62 2.54
C SER A 402 12.48 -13.88 2.26
N GLN A 403 11.60 -13.49 3.17
CA GLN A 403 10.16 -13.61 2.99
C GLN A 403 9.64 -12.68 1.88
N ASP A 404 10.21 -11.48 1.73
CA ASP A 404 9.87 -10.57 0.64
C ASP A 404 10.11 -11.19 -0.74
N VAL A 405 11.23 -11.92 -0.91
CA VAL A 405 11.52 -12.65 -2.16
C VAL A 405 10.51 -13.77 -2.38
N VAL A 406 10.21 -14.55 -1.33
CA VAL A 406 9.21 -15.64 -1.42
C VAL A 406 7.83 -15.07 -1.79
N ASN A 407 7.37 -14.02 -1.12
CA ASN A 407 6.11 -13.36 -1.41
C ASN A 407 6.04 -12.84 -2.85
N TYR A 408 7.12 -12.23 -3.32
CA TYR A 408 7.21 -11.76 -4.70
C TYR A 408 7.09 -12.93 -5.69
N VAL A 409 7.81 -14.03 -5.44
CA VAL A 409 7.76 -15.23 -6.29
C VAL A 409 6.36 -15.83 -6.32
N VAL A 410 5.69 -15.95 -5.17
CA VAL A 410 4.32 -16.50 -5.10
C VAL A 410 3.35 -15.68 -5.96
N VAL A 411 3.37 -14.36 -5.82
CA VAL A 411 2.48 -13.47 -6.57
C VAL A 411 2.79 -13.50 -8.08
N GLN A 412 4.07 -13.47 -8.46
CA GLN A 412 4.45 -13.51 -9.88
C GLN A 412 4.18 -14.90 -10.51
N ALA A 413 4.39 -15.98 -9.76
CA ALA A 413 4.07 -17.33 -10.22
C ALA A 413 2.57 -17.52 -10.46
N ASN A 414 1.72 -17.02 -9.55
CA ASN A 414 0.27 -17.09 -9.72
C ASN A 414 -0.17 -16.39 -11.02
N ARG A 415 0.36 -15.21 -11.30
CA ARG A 415 0.06 -14.48 -12.55
C ARG A 415 0.60 -15.17 -13.78
N ALA A 416 1.85 -15.65 -13.72
CA ALA A 416 2.47 -16.30 -14.87
C ALA A 416 1.79 -17.64 -15.24
N LEU A 417 1.16 -18.30 -14.27
CA LEU A 417 0.49 -19.59 -14.50
C LEU A 417 -0.97 -19.45 -14.93
N GLU A 418 -1.57 -18.26 -14.83
CA GLU A 418 -2.95 -18.00 -15.27
C GLU A 418 -3.16 -18.37 -16.75
N ASP A 419 -2.17 -18.09 -17.59
CA ASP A 419 -2.21 -18.40 -19.04
C ASP A 419 -2.21 -19.91 -19.33
N VAL A 420 -1.76 -20.74 -18.38
CA VAL A 420 -1.68 -22.21 -18.54
C VAL A 420 -2.87 -22.90 -17.89
N LEU A 421 -3.63 -22.20 -17.07
CA LEU A 421 -4.81 -22.74 -16.41
C LEU A 421 -5.85 -23.18 -17.44
N PHE A 422 -6.54 -24.29 -17.17
CA PHE A 422 -7.50 -24.94 -18.08
C PHE A 422 -6.92 -25.45 -19.42
N SER A 423 -5.60 -25.44 -19.60
CA SER A 423 -4.97 -26.08 -20.76
C SER A 423 -5.09 -27.62 -20.67
N PRO A 424 -5.21 -28.34 -21.80
CA PRO A 424 -5.29 -29.80 -21.80
C PRO A 424 -4.02 -30.45 -21.22
N ILE A 425 -4.19 -31.43 -20.36
CA ILE A 425 -3.10 -32.28 -19.88
C ILE A 425 -2.88 -33.37 -20.93
N ASP A 426 -1.93 -33.15 -21.84
CA ASP A 426 -1.59 -34.11 -22.87
C ASP A 426 -0.49 -35.10 -22.40
N GLY A 427 -0.51 -36.33 -22.91
CA GLY A 427 0.53 -37.34 -22.60
C GLY A 427 1.91 -37.01 -23.15
N ARG A 428 2.07 -35.87 -23.88
CA ARG A 428 3.35 -35.45 -24.49
C ARG A 428 4.15 -34.54 -23.54
N GLY A 429 3.56 -34.10 -22.43
CA GLY A 429 4.20 -33.22 -21.44
C GLY A 429 4.26 -31.73 -21.83
N GLY A 430 3.47 -31.30 -22.83
CA GLY A 430 3.45 -29.90 -23.29
C GLY A 430 3.06 -28.94 -22.17
N MET A 431 2.04 -29.26 -21.36
CA MET A 431 1.63 -28.46 -20.22
C MET A 431 2.74 -28.38 -19.15
N PHE A 432 3.45 -29.47 -18.86
CA PHE A 432 4.54 -29.46 -17.88
C PHE A 432 5.68 -28.55 -18.32
N ALA A 433 6.08 -28.63 -19.60
CA ALA A 433 7.11 -27.76 -20.14
C ALA A 433 6.69 -26.28 -20.15
N ALA A 434 5.41 -25.97 -20.41
CA ALA A 434 4.89 -24.61 -20.32
C ALA A 434 4.95 -24.07 -18.87
N ILE A 435 4.50 -24.84 -17.89
CA ILE A 435 4.58 -24.48 -16.46
C ILE A 435 6.03 -24.22 -16.04
N GLU A 436 6.96 -25.12 -16.39
CA GLU A 436 8.39 -24.94 -16.10
C GLU A 436 8.94 -23.65 -16.73
N ALA A 437 8.61 -23.38 -18.01
CA ALA A 437 9.06 -22.18 -18.70
C ALA A 437 8.56 -20.89 -18.05
N HIS A 438 7.26 -20.83 -17.67
CA HIS A 438 6.69 -19.68 -16.97
C HIS A 438 7.34 -19.45 -15.62
N LEU A 439 7.54 -20.50 -14.82
CA LEU A 439 8.20 -20.39 -13.52
C LEU A 439 9.68 -20.00 -13.64
N VAL A 440 10.41 -20.52 -14.62
CA VAL A 440 11.79 -20.09 -14.91
C VAL A 440 11.83 -18.61 -15.29
N ALA A 441 10.87 -18.14 -16.09
CA ALA A 441 10.79 -16.73 -16.48
C ALA A 441 10.59 -15.79 -15.27
N VAL A 442 9.95 -16.26 -14.18
CA VAL A 442 9.83 -15.53 -12.92
C VAL A 442 11.16 -15.53 -12.15
N MET A 443 11.92 -16.63 -12.17
CA MET A 443 13.17 -16.78 -11.41
C MET A 443 14.37 -16.04 -12.02
N GLU A 444 14.50 -16.01 -13.35
CA GLU A 444 15.66 -15.43 -14.03
C GLU A 444 15.92 -13.94 -13.73
N PRO A 445 14.91 -13.07 -13.68
CA PRO A 445 15.13 -11.67 -13.25
C PRO A 445 15.66 -11.56 -11.82
N LEU A 446 15.16 -12.37 -10.88
CA LEU A 446 15.64 -12.39 -9.50
C LEU A 446 17.08 -12.88 -9.40
N ARG A 447 17.45 -13.91 -10.17
CA ARG A 447 18.83 -14.39 -10.29
C ARG A 447 19.74 -13.29 -10.83
N ALA A 448 19.34 -12.63 -11.91
CA ALA A 448 20.12 -11.55 -12.53
C ALA A 448 20.35 -10.35 -11.58
N LEU A 449 19.42 -10.10 -10.65
CA LEU A 449 19.55 -9.08 -9.61
C LEU A 449 20.42 -9.51 -8.41
N GLY A 450 20.87 -10.78 -8.37
CA GLY A 450 21.57 -11.33 -7.23
C GLY A 450 20.70 -11.67 -6.03
N ALA A 451 19.37 -11.70 -6.21
CA ALA A 451 18.44 -12.09 -5.14
C ALA A 451 18.52 -13.58 -4.79
N LEU A 452 18.98 -14.39 -5.72
CA LEU A 452 19.18 -15.84 -5.53
C LEU A 452 20.68 -16.15 -5.44
N TYR A 453 21.05 -16.96 -4.44
CA TYR A 453 22.44 -17.31 -4.16
C TYR A 453 22.90 -18.41 -5.11
N GLU A 454 23.70 -18.06 -6.12
CA GLU A 454 24.36 -18.99 -7.03
C GLU A 454 25.57 -19.63 -6.35
N ALA A 455 25.84 -20.90 -6.63
CA ALA A 455 27.05 -21.57 -6.18
C ALA A 455 28.03 -21.78 -7.33
N PHE A 456 29.31 -21.54 -7.07
CA PHE A 456 30.41 -21.71 -7.99
C PHE A 456 31.45 -22.68 -7.42
N ASP A 457 32.12 -23.45 -8.29
CA ASP A 457 33.25 -24.27 -7.90
C ASP A 457 34.53 -23.44 -7.71
N VAL A 458 35.60 -24.09 -7.26
CA VAL A 458 36.92 -23.45 -7.05
C VAL A 458 37.53 -22.84 -8.32
N ASN A 459 37.05 -23.25 -9.50
CA ASN A 459 37.51 -22.76 -10.80
C ASN A 459 36.60 -21.63 -11.35
N GLY A 460 35.62 -21.17 -10.56
CA GLY A 460 34.66 -20.15 -10.98
C GLY A 460 33.56 -20.65 -11.92
N ARG A 461 33.40 -21.98 -12.08
CA ARG A 461 32.30 -22.56 -12.87
C ARG A 461 31.04 -22.64 -12.00
N ARG A 462 29.91 -22.14 -12.51
CA ARG A 462 28.62 -22.23 -11.83
C ARG A 462 28.17 -23.68 -11.68
N ILE A 463 27.90 -24.09 -10.43
CA ILE A 463 27.40 -25.43 -10.08
C ILE A 463 25.87 -25.40 -9.87
N ASP A 464 25.35 -24.26 -9.39
CA ASP A 464 23.96 -24.13 -8.98
C ASP A 464 23.46 -22.71 -9.31
N MET A 465 22.26 -22.60 -9.86
CA MET A 465 21.63 -21.31 -10.23
C MET A 465 20.95 -20.59 -9.06
N GLY A 466 20.95 -21.17 -7.86
CA GLY A 466 20.21 -20.67 -6.71
C GLY A 466 18.72 -20.98 -6.74
N TYR A 467 18.22 -21.65 -7.77
CA TYR A 467 16.84 -22.12 -7.84
C TYR A 467 16.72 -23.42 -8.64
N THR A 468 15.62 -24.13 -8.41
CA THR A 468 15.21 -25.32 -9.19
C THR A 468 13.72 -25.24 -9.49
N VAL A 469 13.34 -25.59 -10.71
CA VAL A 469 11.93 -25.75 -11.10
C VAL A 469 11.75 -27.16 -11.61
N LYS A 470 10.69 -27.85 -11.14
CA LYS A 470 10.34 -29.20 -11.58
C LYS A 470 8.84 -29.31 -11.80
N CYS A 471 8.44 -29.72 -12.99
CA CYS A 471 7.07 -30.09 -13.32
C CYS A 471 7.10 -31.27 -14.31
N ASN A 472 7.06 -32.50 -13.81
CA ASN A 472 7.18 -33.70 -14.64
C ASN A 472 6.39 -34.88 -14.06
N ASN A 473 6.38 -35.98 -14.78
CA ASN A 473 5.67 -37.21 -14.39
C ASN A 473 6.13 -37.80 -13.05
N SER A 474 7.35 -37.50 -12.57
CA SER A 474 7.84 -38.08 -11.29
C SER A 474 7.13 -37.50 -10.08
N ILE A 475 6.58 -36.29 -10.20
CA ILE A 475 5.81 -35.59 -9.14
C ILE A 475 4.33 -35.46 -9.46
N ASN A 476 3.89 -35.91 -10.65
CA ASN A 476 2.52 -35.85 -11.14
C ASN A 476 2.04 -37.26 -11.54
N PRO A 477 1.66 -38.14 -10.59
CA PRO A 477 1.14 -39.46 -10.91
C PRO A 477 -0.19 -39.37 -11.66
N LEU A 478 -0.50 -40.35 -12.50
CA LEU A 478 -1.72 -40.40 -13.31
C LEU A 478 -2.99 -40.24 -12.46
N SER A 479 -3.01 -40.75 -11.23
CA SER A 479 -4.14 -40.62 -10.30
C SER A 479 -4.44 -39.15 -9.92
N GLN A 480 -3.44 -38.30 -9.91
CA GLN A 480 -3.60 -36.86 -9.65
C GLN A 480 -4.02 -36.14 -10.92
N LEU A 481 -3.41 -36.48 -12.05
CA LEU A 481 -3.72 -35.83 -13.35
C LEU A 481 -5.17 -36.09 -13.82
N VAL A 482 -5.72 -37.28 -13.51
CA VAL A 482 -7.13 -37.59 -13.78
C VAL A 482 -8.10 -36.62 -13.06
N ASN A 483 -7.68 -36.13 -11.90
CA ASN A 483 -8.46 -35.12 -11.14
C ASN A 483 -8.19 -33.68 -11.61
N GLY A 484 -7.45 -33.48 -12.70
CA GLY A 484 -7.12 -32.16 -13.23
C GLY A 484 -6.09 -31.38 -12.41
N THR A 485 -5.38 -32.04 -11.48
CA THR A 485 -4.39 -31.36 -10.62
C THR A 485 -2.98 -31.60 -11.15
N VAL A 486 -2.24 -30.51 -11.41
CA VAL A 486 -0.82 -30.54 -11.77
C VAL A 486 -0.01 -29.86 -10.67
N THR A 487 1.06 -30.54 -10.24
CA THR A 487 1.99 -30.04 -9.22
C THR A 487 3.29 -29.62 -9.87
N ALA A 488 3.73 -28.40 -9.58
CA ALA A 488 5.08 -27.93 -9.84
C ALA A 488 5.80 -27.69 -8.51
N ARG A 489 7.11 -27.92 -8.48
CA ARG A 489 7.97 -27.60 -7.33
C ARG A 489 9.01 -26.57 -7.71
N VAL A 490 9.05 -25.47 -6.96
CA VAL A 490 10.09 -24.45 -7.04
C VAL A 490 10.90 -24.52 -5.76
N GLY A 491 12.19 -24.76 -5.89
CA GLY A 491 13.15 -24.59 -4.79
C GLY A 491 13.97 -23.34 -5.05
N LEU A 492 14.14 -22.49 -4.04
CA LEU A 492 14.93 -21.26 -4.17
C LEU A 492 15.85 -21.09 -2.98
N ARG A 493 17.03 -20.53 -3.23
CA ARG A 493 18.02 -20.16 -2.22
C ARG A 493 18.20 -18.67 -2.28
N VAL A 494 17.58 -17.95 -1.33
CA VAL A 494 17.66 -16.49 -1.26
C VAL A 494 19.05 -16.07 -0.78
N SER A 495 19.61 -15.03 -1.37
CA SER A 495 20.87 -14.43 -0.93
C SER A 495 20.72 -13.84 0.46
N SER A 496 21.62 -14.23 1.37
CA SER A 496 21.65 -13.68 2.73
C SER A 496 22.19 -12.26 2.73
N ILE A 497 21.92 -11.52 3.78
CA ILE A 497 22.47 -10.18 4.02
C ILE A 497 23.64 -10.24 5.01
N GLY A 498 24.60 -9.34 4.86
CA GLY A 498 25.69 -9.15 5.83
C GLY A 498 25.23 -8.21 6.94
N ASP A 499 24.76 -8.72 8.06
CA ASP A 499 24.31 -7.93 9.21
C ASP A 499 25.40 -7.71 10.28
N SER A 500 26.47 -8.51 10.22
CA SER A 500 27.62 -8.42 11.13
C SER A 500 28.94 -8.55 10.38
N ILE A 501 29.87 -7.62 10.65
CA ILE A 501 31.22 -7.63 10.10
C ILE A 501 32.20 -7.69 11.28
N GLN A 502 33.00 -8.76 11.33
CA GLN A 502 34.08 -8.89 12.32
C GLN A 502 35.42 -8.48 11.68
N VAL A 503 36.12 -7.58 12.32
CA VAL A 503 37.43 -7.12 11.88
C VAL A 503 38.44 -7.31 13.03
N ASP A 504 39.42 -8.17 12.82
CA ASP A 504 40.52 -8.33 13.74
C ASP A 504 41.64 -7.32 13.41
N ILE A 505 41.91 -6.42 14.34
CA ILE A 505 43.00 -5.46 14.21
C ILE A 505 44.15 -5.92 15.13
N VAL A 506 45.21 -6.37 14.51
CA VAL A 506 46.44 -6.76 15.23
C VAL A 506 47.46 -5.62 15.16
N LYS A 507 47.81 -5.09 16.31
CA LYS A 507 48.92 -4.13 16.42
C LYS A 507 50.23 -4.89 16.49
N SER A 508 51.02 -4.84 15.42
CA SER A 508 52.39 -5.35 15.40
C SER A 508 53.35 -4.32 16.00
N ASN A 509 54.45 -4.79 16.63
CA ASN A 509 55.55 -3.95 17.03
C ASN A 509 56.48 -3.64 15.84
N LEU A 510 57.43 -2.68 16.00
CA LEU A 510 58.32 -2.24 14.91
C LEU A 510 59.25 -3.34 14.37
N THR A 511 59.39 -4.44 15.09
CA THR A 511 60.31 -5.54 14.72
C THR A 511 59.59 -6.74 14.10
N THR A 512 58.27 -6.72 14.07
CA THR A 512 57.45 -7.81 13.50
C THR A 512 56.84 -7.37 12.17
N SER A 513 57.05 -8.14 11.10
CA SER A 513 56.41 -7.85 9.81
C SER A 513 54.89 -7.96 9.95
N VAL A 514 54.16 -7.00 9.35
CA VAL A 514 52.70 -7.04 9.23
C VAL A 514 52.40 -8.07 8.15
N VAL A 515 51.75 -9.18 8.54
CA VAL A 515 51.25 -10.20 7.62
C VAL A 515 49.83 -9.87 7.20
#